data_d87de15aed52fb83e7eb280f95de1927
#
_entry.id   d87de15aed52fb83e7eb280f95de1927
#
_cell.length_a   1.000
_cell.length_b   1.000
_cell.length_c   1.000
_cell.angle_alpha   90.00
_cell.angle_beta   90.00
_cell.angle_gamma   90.00
#
_symmetry.space_group_name_H-M   'P 1'
#
loop_
_entity.id
_entity.type
_entity.pdbx_description
1 polymer ?
#
loop_
_entity_poly.entity_id
_entity_poly.type
_entity_poly.pdbx_seq_one_letter_code
_entity_poly.pdbx_strand_id
1 'polypeptide(L)'
;MHCAKCLAAWLLIPVFAAWSQATPPAEKNWKAVCSAAKQAPVRQPDLAGPLRPSQLPDCHVQQWYYGYGIRKPDYAAALQCAWYGRAHADPSVGDMFAGAGTLTMLYANGYGVPRNYTLAIRFACEEPWAADAEQEFRLGHLETMRAGRDTKPFDLCDDVTSGLNMGACQAVSTQQHTGSRQAKVDAEVSNLPSSAKSLFLALRGAEKAFEEARAGNEIDMSGTARGMFYEQEMDTLAAQFLINLQRFHKQDVPVATAADLQTLDGKLNAAYQQLMKVPASKWEDYGTIKPEGIRETERAWLKLVDAWARFGHEAYPQVSETSLRAQLIRLRLHQMQSLAKMLAT
;
A
#
# COMPACT_ATOMS: atom_id res chain seq x y z
N MET A 1 -47.42 54.58 47.80
CA MET A 1 -47.19 53.69 48.95
C MET A 1 -46.10 52.71 48.59
N HIS A 2 -45.05 52.66 49.38
CA HIS A 2 -43.77 52.00 49.14
C HIS A 2 -43.85 50.48 49.20
N CYS A 3 -43.15 49.80 48.32
CA CYS A 3 -42.68 48.45 48.64
C CYS A 3 -41.28 48.23 48.09
N ALA A 4 -40.40 47.83 48.97
CA ALA A 4 -38.96 47.80 48.83
C ALA A 4 -38.49 46.61 47.90
N LYS A 5 -37.40 46.89 47.19
CA LYS A 5 -36.64 45.94 46.41
C LYS A 5 -35.82 45.00 47.30
N CYS A 6 -36.06 43.71 47.26
CA CYS A 6 -35.11 42.70 47.78
C CYS A 6 -34.21 42.24 46.64
N LEU A 7 -32.94 42.62 46.73
CA LEU A 7 -31.83 42.12 45.90
C LEU A 7 -31.32 40.83 46.55
N ALA A 8 -31.51 39.70 45.90
CA ALA A 8 -30.85 38.43 46.23
C ALA A 8 -29.57 38.30 45.41
N ALA A 9 -28.43 38.44 46.05
CA ALA A 9 -27.12 38.19 45.44
C ALA A 9 -26.88 36.68 45.36
N TRP A 10 -26.80 36.15 44.14
CA TRP A 10 -26.38 34.79 43.87
C TRP A 10 -24.85 34.77 43.78
N LEU A 11 -24.21 34.16 44.78
CA LEU A 11 -22.80 33.81 44.80
C LEU A 11 -22.58 32.63 43.84
N LEU A 12 -22.04 32.89 42.65
CA LEU A 12 -21.54 31.87 41.75
C LEU A 12 -20.20 31.36 42.29
N ILE A 13 -20.20 30.17 42.88
CA ILE A 13 -18.99 29.43 43.21
C ILE A 13 -18.51 28.75 41.95
N PRO A 14 -17.31 29.03 41.43
CA PRO A 14 -16.78 28.28 40.30
C PRO A 14 -16.39 26.87 40.77
N VAL A 15 -17.13 25.88 40.32
CA VAL A 15 -16.73 24.47 40.43
C VAL A 15 -15.58 24.24 39.46
N PHE A 16 -14.35 24.35 39.96
CA PHE A 16 -13.20 23.81 39.25
C PHE A 16 -13.32 22.30 39.23
N ALA A 17 -13.84 21.74 38.12
CA ALA A 17 -13.69 20.34 37.82
C ALA A 17 -12.19 20.06 37.67
N ALA A 18 -11.60 19.48 38.71
CA ALA A 18 -10.25 18.91 38.63
C ALA A 18 -10.32 17.75 37.58
N TRP A 19 -9.91 18.04 36.36
CA TRP A 19 -9.62 16.99 35.41
C TRP A 19 -8.43 16.22 35.99
N SER A 20 -8.72 15.08 36.58
CA SER A 20 -7.72 14.08 36.91
C SER A 20 -7.01 13.73 35.60
N GLN A 21 -5.83 14.30 35.40
CA GLN A 21 -4.92 13.84 34.35
C GLN A 21 -4.55 12.41 34.76
N ALA A 22 -5.20 11.42 34.13
CA ALA A 22 -4.73 10.07 34.20
C ALA A 22 -3.27 10.10 33.77
N THR A 23 -2.36 9.81 34.64
CA THR A 23 -0.93 9.61 34.32
C THR A 23 -0.88 8.61 33.17
N PRO A 24 -0.26 8.94 32.03
CA PRO A 24 -0.08 7.97 30.98
C PRO A 24 0.58 6.73 31.59
N PRO A 25 0.16 5.52 31.22
CA PRO A 25 0.79 4.30 31.72
C PRO A 25 2.30 4.44 31.51
N ALA A 26 3.07 4.17 32.56
CA ALA A 26 4.53 4.30 32.52
C ALA A 26 5.04 3.63 31.25
N GLU A 27 5.72 4.40 30.40
CA GLU A 27 6.38 3.90 29.19
C GLU A 27 7.13 2.62 29.56
N LYS A 28 6.60 1.49 29.15
CA LYS A 28 7.30 0.22 29.34
C LYS A 28 8.56 0.31 28.51
N ASN A 29 9.71 0.41 29.19
CA ASN A 29 10.99 0.44 28.51
C ASN A 29 11.14 -0.84 27.69
N TRP A 30 10.82 -0.77 26.39
CA TRP A 30 10.85 -1.91 25.48
C TRP A 30 12.21 -2.60 25.49
N LYS A 31 13.31 -1.86 25.74
CA LYS A 31 14.67 -2.41 25.86
C LYS A 31 14.79 -3.37 27.07
N ALA A 32 14.13 -3.06 28.17
CA ALA A 32 14.10 -3.96 29.31
C ALA A 32 13.27 -5.24 29.01
N VAL A 33 12.14 -5.09 28.31
CA VAL A 33 11.33 -6.23 27.84
C VAL A 33 12.17 -7.15 26.95
N CYS A 34 12.90 -6.58 25.98
CA CYS A 34 13.76 -7.34 25.10
C CYS A 34 14.94 -7.98 25.81
N SER A 35 15.54 -7.31 26.79
CA SER A 35 16.60 -7.89 27.62
C SER A 35 16.12 -9.13 28.35
N ALA A 36 14.93 -9.06 28.95
CA ALA A 36 14.31 -10.22 29.62
C ALA A 36 13.94 -11.33 28.62
N ALA A 37 13.35 -10.98 27.48
CA ALA A 37 12.93 -11.92 26.46
C ALA A 37 14.11 -12.71 25.87
N LYS A 38 15.30 -12.10 25.78
CA LYS A 38 16.52 -12.76 25.32
C LYS A 38 16.97 -13.95 26.16
N GLN A 39 16.48 -14.07 27.40
CA GLN A 39 16.73 -15.22 28.26
C GLN A 39 15.84 -16.43 27.96
N ALA A 40 14.74 -16.24 27.21
CA ALA A 40 13.85 -17.34 26.86
C ALA A 40 14.59 -18.36 25.94
N PRO A 41 14.54 -19.67 26.27
CA PRO A 41 15.19 -20.68 25.44
C PRO A 41 14.47 -20.78 24.08
N VAL A 42 15.25 -20.73 23.02
CA VAL A 42 14.76 -20.89 21.64
C VAL A 42 15.20 -22.26 21.13
N ARG A 43 14.23 -23.12 20.85
CA ARG A 43 14.48 -24.41 20.19
C ARG A 43 13.76 -24.40 18.86
N GLN A 44 14.46 -24.78 17.80
CA GLN A 44 13.81 -25.03 16.53
C GLN A 44 12.86 -26.19 16.71
N PRO A 45 11.58 -26.07 16.36
CA PRO A 45 10.63 -27.20 16.44
C PRO A 45 11.08 -28.30 15.49
N ASP A 46 10.73 -29.55 15.81
CA ASP A 46 10.88 -30.65 14.89
C ASP A 46 9.99 -30.39 13.67
N LEU A 47 10.62 -29.96 12.58
CA LEU A 47 9.93 -29.65 11.34
C LEU A 47 9.55 -30.95 10.64
N ALA A 48 8.29 -31.07 10.23
CA ALA A 48 7.80 -32.20 9.46
C ALA A 48 8.45 -32.23 8.07
N GLY A 49 9.62 -32.84 7.99
CA GLY A 49 10.41 -33.00 6.78
C GLY A 49 11.29 -31.78 6.43
N PRO A 50 12.47 -32.04 5.85
CA PRO A 50 13.33 -30.97 5.37
C PRO A 50 12.69 -30.29 4.15
N LEU A 51 12.75 -28.94 4.09
CA LEU A 51 12.65 -28.25 2.81
C LEU A 51 13.65 -28.88 1.85
N ARG A 52 13.23 -29.12 0.64
CA ARG A 52 14.15 -29.62 -0.39
C ARG A 52 15.27 -28.59 -0.52
N PRO A 53 16.58 -28.99 -0.52
CA PRO A 53 17.70 -28.04 -0.61
C PRO A 53 17.58 -27.06 -1.79
N SER A 54 16.93 -27.45 -2.88
CA SER A 54 16.63 -26.61 -4.04
C SER A 54 15.62 -25.49 -3.78
N GLN A 55 14.90 -25.50 -2.66
CA GLN A 55 13.89 -24.48 -2.30
C GLN A 55 14.42 -23.50 -1.24
N LEU A 56 15.52 -23.81 -0.56
CA LEU A 56 16.07 -22.98 0.51
C LEU A 56 16.69 -21.65 0.02
N PRO A 57 17.44 -21.59 -1.12
CA PRO A 57 17.98 -20.33 -1.62
C PRO A 57 16.93 -19.33 -2.08
N ASP A 58 15.77 -19.82 -2.54
CA ASP A 58 14.66 -19.03 -3.09
C ASP A 58 13.48 -18.91 -2.11
N CYS A 59 13.78 -18.93 -0.81
CA CYS A 59 12.80 -18.97 0.26
C CYS A 59 12.12 -17.59 0.45
N HIS A 60 11.15 -17.27 -0.38
CA HIS A 60 10.33 -16.07 -0.24
C HIS A 60 9.29 -16.26 0.88
N VAL A 61 9.68 -16.01 2.11
CA VAL A 61 8.88 -16.28 3.31
C VAL A 61 7.50 -15.60 3.29
N GLN A 62 7.41 -14.38 2.75
CA GLN A 62 6.13 -13.66 2.62
C GLN A 62 5.14 -14.40 1.72
N GLN A 63 5.61 -15.05 0.62
CA GLN A 63 4.73 -15.82 -0.27
C GLN A 63 4.07 -16.98 0.47
N TRP A 64 4.82 -17.64 1.34
CA TRP A 64 4.30 -18.76 2.11
C TRP A 64 3.38 -18.28 3.25
N TYR A 65 3.74 -17.18 3.91
CA TYR A 65 2.96 -16.68 5.04
C TYR A 65 1.64 -16.04 4.58
N TYR A 66 1.67 -15.15 3.57
CA TYR A 66 0.50 -14.40 3.12
C TYR A 66 -0.28 -15.08 1.99
N GLY A 67 0.32 -16.01 1.27
CA GLY A 67 -0.33 -16.65 0.14
C GLY A 67 -0.55 -15.71 -1.04
N TYR A 68 0.50 -15.36 -1.79
CA TYR A 68 0.38 -14.45 -2.93
C TYR A 68 -0.34 -15.07 -4.13
N GLY A 69 -1.11 -14.25 -4.80
CA GLY A 69 -1.83 -14.65 -6.01
C GLY A 69 -3.01 -15.56 -5.71
N ILE A 70 -3.04 -16.72 -6.38
CA ILE A 70 -4.06 -17.76 -6.18
C ILE A 70 -3.63 -18.78 -5.11
N ARG A 71 -2.43 -18.64 -4.53
CA ARG A 71 -1.92 -19.55 -3.52
C ARG A 71 -2.53 -19.24 -2.16
N LYS A 72 -2.91 -20.26 -1.44
CA LYS A 72 -3.26 -20.14 -0.02
C LYS A 72 -1.97 -20.09 0.81
N PRO A 73 -2.00 -19.46 2.01
CA PRO A 73 -0.91 -19.54 2.96
C PRO A 73 -0.48 -20.97 3.24
N ASP A 74 0.83 -21.21 3.29
CA ASP A 74 1.44 -22.46 3.75
C ASP A 74 2.35 -22.15 4.92
N TYR A 75 1.78 -22.21 6.12
CA TYR A 75 2.50 -21.85 7.34
C TYR A 75 3.60 -22.85 7.72
N ALA A 76 3.53 -24.11 7.26
CA ALA A 76 4.61 -25.05 7.46
C ALA A 76 5.85 -24.67 6.63
N ALA A 77 5.64 -24.32 5.36
CA ALA A 77 6.70 -23.78 4.51
C ALA A 77 7.23 -22.44 5.02
N ALA A 78 6.33 -21.53 5.43
CA ALA A 78 6.70 -20.24 6.03
C ALA A 78 7.58 -20.41 7.27
N LEU A 79 7.24 -21.37 8.15
CA LEU A 79 8.00 -21.67 9.35
C LEU A 79 9.42 -22.13 9.03
N GLN A 80 9.56 -23.06 8.09
CA GLN A 80 10.87 -23.55 7.66
C GLN A 80 11.72 -22.46 7.05
N CYS A 81 11.13 -21.65 6.15
CA CYS A 81 11.80 -20.50 5.55
C CYS A 81 12.22 -19.48 6.60
N ALA A 82 11.36 -19.18 7.57
CA ALA A 82 11.66 -18.21 8.62
C ALA A 82 12.82 -18.68 9.52
N TRP A 83 12.87 -19.96 9.89
CA TRP A 83 14.00 -20.53 10.64
C TRP A 83 15.31 -20.49 9.84
N TYR A 84 15.24 -20.81 8.55
CA TYR A 84 16.40 -20.70 7.67
C TYR A 84 16.89 -19.24 7.56
N GLY A 85 15.98 -18.31 7.25
CA GLY A 85 16.29 -16.88 7.13
C GLY A 85 16.87 -16.31 8.42
N ARG A 86 16.34 -16.71 9.60
CA ARG A 86 16.88 -16.29 10.89
C ARG A 86 18.33 -16.77 11.10
N ALA A 87 18.65 -18.00 10.67
CA ALA A 87 20.00 -18.57 10.81
C ALA A 87 21.01 -17.95 9.82
N HIS A 88 20.54 -17.38 8.72
CA HIS A 88 21.35 -16.82 7.64
C HIS A 88 21.06 -15.32 7.43
N ALA A 89 20.55 -14.63 8.46
CA ALA A 89 20.24 -13.21 8.38
C ALA A 89 21.50 -12.40 8.05
N ASP A 90 21.40 -11.59 6.99
CA ASP A 90 22.41 -10.57 6.69
C ASP A 90 22.01 -9.27 7.42
N PRO A 91 22.81 -8.83 8.40
CA PRO A 91 22.49 -7.61 9.14
C PRO A 91 22.56 -6.33 8.30
N SER A 92 23.06 -6.39 7.07
CA SER A 92 23.06 -5.25 6.15
C SER A 92 21.79 -5.13 5.32
N VAL A 93 20.94 -6.18 5.29
CA VAL A 93 19.68 -6.22 4.55
C VAL A 93 18.51 -6.04 5.50
N GLY A 94 17.83 -4.90 5.38
CA GLY A 94 16.64 -4.59 6.17
C GLY A 94 15.37 -5.24 5.58
N ASP A 95 15.07 -6.46 5.99
CA ASP A 95 13.79 -7.13 5.65
C ASP A 95 13.06 -7.50 6.95
N MET A 96 12.01 -6.74 7.28
CA MET A 96 11.20 -6.96 8.49
C MET A 96 10.45 -8.29 8.49
N PHE A 97 10.23 -8.89 7.32
CA PHE A 97 9.55 -10.19 7.20
C PHE A 97 10.52 -11.38 7.21
N ALA A 98 11.82 -11.11 7.10
CA ALA A 98 12.80 -12.19 7.15
C ALA A 98 12.82 -12.85 8.54
N GLY A 99 13.16 -14.13 8.58
CA GLY A 99 13.52 -14.87 9.77
C GLY A 99 12.72 -14.53 11.04
N ALA A 100 13.26 -13.67 11.87
CA ALA A 100 12.69 -13.33 13.18
C ALA A 100 11.31 -12.66 13.09
N GLY A 101 11.10 -11.76 12.12
CA GLY A 101 9.80 -11.09 11.95
C GLY A 101 8.69 -12.07 11.62
N THR A 102 8.89 -12.96 10.65
CA THR A 102 7.89 -14.00 10.34
C THR A 102 7.70 -14.99 11.49
N LEU A 103 8.76 -15.37 12.22
CA LEU A 103 8.61 -16.18 13.43
C LEU A 103 7.76 -15.48 14.50
N THR A 104 7.89 -14.16 14.65
CA THR A 104 7.01 -13.37 15.54
C THR A 104 5.55 -13.60 15.19
N MET A 105 5.17 -13.44 13.92
CA MET A 105 3.79 -13.62 13.46
C MET A 105 3.30 -15.07 13.63
N LEU A 106 4.13 -16.06 13.26
CA LEU A 106 3.77 -17.48 13.35
C LEU A 106 3.48 -17.88 14.80
N TYR A 107 4.34 -17.51 15.75
CA TYR A 107 4.16 -17.83 17.16
C TYR A 107 3.08 -16.99 17.84
N ALA A 108 2.87 -15.74 17.47
CA ALA A 108 1.80 -14.91 17.99
C ALA A 108 0.42 -15.45 17.60
N ASN A 109 0.29 -15.92 16.37
CA ASN A 109 -0.97 -16.40 15.81
C ASN A 109 -1.22 -17.91 16.04
N GLY A 110 -0.18 -18.68 16.33
CA GLY A 110 -0.27 -20.14 16.38
C GLY A 110 -0.43 -20.77 14.99
N TYR A 111 0.20 -20.17 13.97
CA TYR A 111 0.14 -20.63 12.60
C TYR A 111 1.31 -21.59 12.30
N GLY A 112 1.00 -22.84 12.00
CA GLY A 112 2.00 -23.90 11.78
C GLY A 112 2.78 -24.32 13.03
N VAL A 113 2.57 -23.65 14.16
CA VAL A 113 3.15 -23.92 15.48
C VAL A 113 2.12 -23.66 16.58
N PRO A 114 2.25 -24.25 17.78
CA PRO A 114 1.45 -23.83 18.94
C PRO A 114 1.71 -22.35 19.27
N ARG A 115 0.65 -21.61 19.55
CA ARG A 115 0.76 -20.19 19.95
C ARG A 115 1.66 -20.03 21.18
N ASN A 116 2.62 -19.09 21.08
CA ASN A 116 3.56 -18.83 22.16
C ASN A 116 4.02 -17.36 22.14
N TYR A 117 3.36 -16.52 22.94
CA TYR A 117 3.70 -15.11 23.03
C TYR A 117 5.09 -14.83 23.60
N THR A 118 5.63 -15.71 24.45
CA THR A 118 7.01 -15.54 24.96
C THR A 118 8.02 -15.65 23.82
N LEU A 119 7.84 -16.61 22.92
CA LEU A 119 8.69 -16.74 21.72
C LEU A 119 8.40 -15.63 20.71
N ALA A 120 7.14 -15.24 20.50
CA ALA A 120 6.81 -14.12 19.62
C ALA A 120 7.51 -12.83 20.06
N ILE A 121 7.45 -12.47 21.34
CA ILE A 121 8.15 -11.31 21.92
C ILE A 121 9.67 -11.48 21.76
N ARG A 122 10.18 -12.68 22.00
CA ARG A 122 11.61 -12.98 21.81
C ARG A 122 12.07 -12.68 20.38
N PHE A 123 11.33 -13.14 19.38
CA PHE A 123 11.67 -12.91 17.97
C PHE A 123 11.45 -11.45 17.55
N ALA A 124 10.40 -10.79 18.03
CA ALA A 124 10.22 -9.35 17.81
C ALA A 124 11.42 -8.54 18.29
N CYS A 125 12.06 -8.96 19.39
CA CYS A 125 13.27 -8.32 19.93
C CYS A 125 14.56 -8.63 19.13
N GLU A 126 14.50 -9.48 18.14
CA GLU A 126 15.64 -9.78 17.24
C GLU A 126 15.63 -8.93 15.98
N GLU A 127 14.56 -8.16 15.72
CA GLU A 127 14.42 -7.28 14.56
C GLU A 127 15.29 -6.01 14.72
N PRO A 128 16.42 -5.90 13.99
CA PRO A 128 17.33 -4.77 14.15
C PRO A 128 16.86 -3.51 13.42
N TRP A 129 15.87 -3.61 12.53
CA TRP A 129 15.46 -2.54 11.62
C TRP A 129 14.17 -1.82 12.04
N ALA A 130 13.55 -2.23 13.15
CA ALA A 130 12.41 -1.52 13.69
C ALA A 130 12.84 -0.20 14.34
N ALA A 131 12.14 0.90 14.02
CA ALA A 131 12.30 2.14 14.76
C ALA A 131 11.88 1.94 16.24
N ASP A 132 12.42 2.75 17.16
CA ASP A 132 12.12 2.61 18.59
C ASP A 132 10.62 2.62 18.87
N ALA A 133 9.87 3.54 18.24
CA ALA A 133 8.41 3.62 18.37
C ALA A 133 7.70 2.39 17.81
N GLU A 134 8.15 1.87 16.66
CA GLU A 134 7.61 0.66 16.05
C GLU A 134 7.82 -0.55 16.95
N GLN A 135 9.01 -0.67 17.55
CA GLN A 135 9.32 -1.74 18.47
C GLN A 135 8.47 -1.67 19.75
N GLU A 136 8.24 -0.47 20.26
CA GLU A 136 7.39 -0.24 21.43
C GLU A 136 5.93 -0.65 21.15
N PHE A 137 5.36 -0.21 20.02
CA PHE A 137 3.99 -0.57 19.62
C PHE A 137 3.86 -2.08 19.43
N ARG A 138 4.77 -2.70 18.72
CA ARG A 138 4.80 -4.15 18.46
C ARG A 138 4.81 -4.98 19.73
N LEU A 139 5.68 -4.63 20.67
CA LEU A 139 5.73 -5.33 21.96
C LEU A 139 4.49 -5.07 22.80
N GLY A 140 3.97 -3.84 22.81
CA GLY A 140 2.71 -3.49 23.48
C GLY A 140 1.51 -4.27 22.92
N HIS A 141 1.45 -4.44 21.62
CA HIS A 141 0.44 -5.22 20.91
C HIS A 141 0.52 -6.70 21.32
N LEU A 142 1.69 -7.33 21.23
CA LEU A 142 1.90 -8.72 21.67
C LEU A 142 1.53 -8.96 23.14
N GLU A 143 1.85 -8.01 24.02
CA GLU A 143 1.46 -8.07 25.43
C GLU A 143 -0.07 -7.94 25.62
N THR A 144 -0.72 -7.11 24.82
CA THR A 144 -2.19 -6.96 24.80
C THR A 144 -2.87 -8.25 24.39
N MET A 145 -2.35 -8.90 23.33
CA MET A 145 -2.80 -10.22 22.88
C MET A 145 -2.56 -11.31 23.92
N ARG A 146 -1.39 -11.32 24.56
CA ARG A 146 -1.06 -12.26 25.64
C ARG A 146 -2.03 -12.15 26.81
N ALA A 147 -2.49 -10.94 27.10
CA ALA A 147 -3.49 -10.68 28.13
C ALA A 147 -4.93 -11.00 27.68
N GLY A 148 -5.14 -11.49 26.46
CA GLY A 148 -6.46 -11.79 25.91
C GLY A 148 -7.34 -10.58 25.60
N ARG A 149 -6.77 -9.38 25.54
CA ARG A 149 -7.48 -8.13 25.26
C ARG A 149 -7.56 -7.78 23.78
N ASP A 150 -6.74 -8.41 22.95
CA ASP A 150 -6.84 -8.43 21.50
C ASP A 150 -6.83 -9.87 20.98
N THR A 151 -7.77 -10.19 20.10
CA THR A 151 -7.96 -11.53 19.52
C THR A 151 -7.76 -11.55 18.02
N LYS A 152 -7.51 -10.40 17.40
CA LYS A 152 -7.19 -10.32 15.97
C LYS A 152 -5.84 -11.01 15.70
N PRO A 153 -5.66 -11.62 14.53
CA PRO A 153 -4.35 -12.09 14.14
C PRO A 153 -3.32 -10.96 14.16
N PHE A 154 -2.17 -11.21 14.73
CA PHE A 154 -1.06 -10.28 14.75
C PHE A 154 -0.41 -10.18 13.35
N ASP A 155 -0.20 -8.96 12.88
CA ASP A 155 0.60 -8.70 11.68
C ASP A 155 1.65 -7.63 12.01
N LEU A 156 2.87 -7.81 11.48
CA LEU A 156 3.94 -6.83 11.65
C LEU A 156 3.57 -5.45 11.09
N CYS A 157 2.71 -5.43 10.08
CA CYS A 157 2.27 -4.21 9.42
C CYS A 157 1.33 -3.34 10.28
N ASP A 158 0.69 -3.92 11.31
CA ASP A 158 -0.21 -3.16 12.19
C ASP A 158 0.53 -2.15 13.06
N ASP A 159 1.82 -2.38 13.33
CA ASP A 159 2.62 -1.59 14.26
C ASP A 159 3.72 -0.75 13.57
N VAL A 160 3.71 -0.67 12.24
CA VAL A 160 4.73 0.02 11.46
C VAL A 160 4.62 1.54 11.60
N THR A 161 5.75 2.19 11.88
CA THR A 161 5.88 3.65 11.98
C THR A 161 6.97 4.22 11.07
N SER A 162 7.90 3.38 10.58
CA SER A 162 8.98 3.80 9.68
C SER A 162 8.52 3.76 8.22
N GLY A 163 8.89 4.77 7.43
CA GLY A 163 8.56 4.84 6.01
C GLY A 163 9.12 3.66 5.20
N LEU A 164 10.28 3.12 5.59
CA LEU A 164 10.86 1.94 4.95
C LEU A 164 9.96 0.71 5.11
N ASN A 165 9.54 0.44 6.35
CA ASN A 165 8.68 -0.71 6.66
C ASN A 165 7.25 -0.52 6.14
N MET A 166 6.73 0.73 6.08
CA MET A 166 5.48 1.05 5.37
C MET A 166 5.54 0.62 3.90
N GLY A 167 6.68 0.85 3.22
CA GLY A 167 6.90 0.38 1.85
C GLY A 167 6.85 -1.14 1.72
N ALA A 168 7.50 -1.86 2.64
CA ALA A 168 7.47 -3.33 2.68
C ALA A 168 6.05 -3.87 2.90
N CYS A 169 5.27 -3.26 3.80
CA CYS A 169 3.88 -3.61 4.05
C CYS A 169 2.97 -3.32 2.84
N GLN A 170 3.17 -2.18 2.18
CA GLN A 170 2.44 -1.86 0.96
C GLN A 170 2.74 -2.88 -0.15
N ALA A 171 4.00 -3.30 -0.32
CA ALA A 171 4.37 -4.32 -1.28
C ALA A 171 3.69 -5.66 -1.01
N VAL A 172 3.58 -6.08 0.26
CA VAL A 172 2.80 -7.28 0.66
C VAL A 172 1.34 -7.13 0.24
N SER A 173 0.69 -6.01 0.58
CA SER A 173 -0.70 -5.74 0.22
C SER A 173 -0.91 -5.77 -1.30
N THR A 174 -0.04 -5.11 -2.07
CA THR A 174 -0.05 -5.13 -3.53
C THR A 174 0.05 -6.56 -4.08
N GLN A 175 0.96 -7.38 -3.55
CA GLN A 175 1.16 -8.77 -3.97
C GLN A 175 -0.06 -9.65 -3.69
N GLN A 176 -0.74 -9.46 -2.55
CA GLN A 176 -1.97 -10.20 -2.22
C GLN A 176 -3.09 -9.91 -3.25
N HIS A 177 -3.18 -8.67 -3.75
CA HIS A 177 -4.21 -8.29 -4.72
C HIS A 177 -3.85 -8.63 -6.17
N THR A 178 -2.56 -8.61 -6.51
CA THR A 178 -2.09 -8.76 -7.90
C THR A 178 -2.57 -10.05 -8.55
N GLY A 179 -2.48 -11.20 -7.87
CA GLY A 179 -2.89 -12.47 -8.46
C GLY A 179 -4.38 -12.56 -8.76
N SER A 180 -5.22 -12.10 -7.84
CA SER A 180 -6.69 -12.08 -8.05
C SER A 180 -7.07 -11.07 -9.12
N ARG A 181 -6.37 -9.94 -9.21
CA ARG A 181 -6.56 -8.94 -10.25
C ARG A 181 -6.17 -9.48 -11.62
N GLN A 182 -4.99 -10.13 -11.73
CA GLN A 182 -4.54 -10.74 -12.97
C GLN A 182 -5.52 -11.81 -13.47
N ALA A 183 -6.03 -12.68 -12.59
CA ALA A 183 -7.03 -13.67 -12.96
C ALA A 183 -8.33 -13.03 -13.52
N LYS A 184 -8.76 -11.87 -12.99
CA LYS A 184 -9.89 -11.12 -13.54
C LYS A 184 -9.56 -10.49 -14.89
N VAL A 185 -8.37 -9.95 -15.08
CA VAL A 185 -7.89 -9.44 -16.37
C VAL A 185 -7.86 -10.57 -17.40
N ASP A 186 -7.34 -11.74 -17.05
CA ASP A 186 -7.28 -12.92 -17.93
C ASP A 186 -8.69 -13.38 -18.32
N ALA A 187 -9.64 -13.35 -17.38
CA ALA A 187 -11.04 -13.69 -17.64
C ALA A 187 -11.70 -12.71 -18.64
N GLU A 188 -11.45 -11.40 -18.51
CA GLU A 188 -11.95 -10.38 -19.44
C GLU A 188 -11.39 -10.58 -20.86
N VAL A 189 -10.15 -11.04 -20.98
CA VAL A 189 -9.45 -11.18 -22.27
C VAL A 189 -9.62 -12.56 -22.91
N SER A 190 -9.95 -13.59 -22.11
CA SER A 190 -9.99 -14.99 -22.59
C SER A 190 -10.91 -15.22 -23.78
N ASN A 191 -12.06 -14.55 -23.78
CA ASN A 191 -13.12 -14.71 -24.79
C ASN A 191 -13.01 -13.72 -25.98
N LEU A 192 -11.95 -12.87 -26.00
CA LEU A 192 -11.76 -11.90 -27.07
C LEU A 192 -11.26 -12.56 -28.36
N PRO A 193 -11.56 -11.97 -29.54
CA PRO A 193 -10.99 -12.38 -30.83
C PRO A 193 -9.44 -12.40 -30.79
N SER A 194 -8.83 -13.25 -31.63
CA SER A 194 -7.36 -13.35 -31.68
C SER A 194 -6.69 -12.03 -32.09
N SER A 195 -7.33 -11.22 -32.95
CA SER A 195 -6.88 -9.87 -33.31
C SER A 195 -6.79 -8.96 -32.10
N ALA A 196 -7.82 -8.96 -31.25
CA ALA A 196 -7.83 -8.18 -30.02
C ALA A 196 -6.78 -8.66 -28.99
N LYS A 197 -6.54 -9.98 -28.90
CA LYS A 197 -5.51 -10.53 -27.99
C LYS A 197 -4.10 -10.07 -28.32
N SER A 198 -3.76 -9.93 -29.60
CA SER A 198 -2.46 -9.39 -30.01
C SER A 198 -2.30 -7.91 -29.65
N LEU A 199 -3.37 -7.13 -29.81
CA LEU A 199 -3.40 -5.71 -29.41
C LEU A 199 -3.38 -5.53 -27.89
N PHE A 200 -3.94 -6.49 -27.14
CA PHE A 200 -3.88 -6.48 -25.68
C PHE A 200 -2.45 -6.53 -25.15
N LEU A 201 -1.55 -7.28 -25.76
CA LEU A 201 -0.14 -7.31 -25.34
C LEU A 201 0.52 -5.92 -25.51
N ALA A 202 0.23 -5.24 -26.63
CA ALA A 202 0.71 -3.88 -26.85
C ALA A 202 0.11 -2.88 -25.84
N LEU A 203 -1.18 -3.02 -25.53
CA LEU A 203 -1.87 -2.23 -24.53
C LEU A 203 -1.23 -2.43 -23.14
N ARG A 204 -0.96 -3.67 -22.74
CA ARG A 204 -0.29 -3.95 -21.44
C ARG A 204 1.11 -3.34 -21.35
N GLY A 205 1.87 -3.34 -22.47
CA GLY A 205 3.16 -2.66 -22.52
C GLY A 205 3.05 -1.15 -22.35
N ALA A 206 2.05 -0.53 -22.99
CA ALA A 206 1.80 0.91 -22.85
C ALA A 206 1.28 1.28 -21.44
N GLU A 207 0.43 0.44 -20.85
CA GLU A 207 -0.06 0.60 -19.48
C GLU A 207 1.08 0.61 -18.49
N LYS A 208 1.92 -0.44 -18.53
CA LYS A 208 3.08 -0.55 -17.64
C LYS A 208 4.00 0.66 -17.75
N ALA A 209 4.27 1.13 -18.97
CA ALA A 209 5.10 2.32 -19.20
C ALA A 209 4.49 3.59 -18.59
N PHE A 210 3.16 3.72 -18.65
CA PHE A 210 2.45 4.84 -18.02
C PHE A 210 2.43 4.71 -16.49
N GLU A 211 2.16 3.52 -15.95
CA GLU A 211 2.19 3.24 -14.52
C GLU A 211 3.54 3.63 -13.91
N GLU A 212 4.64 3.12 -14.50
CA GLU A 212 6.01 3.40 -14.03
C GLU A 212 6.35 4.89 -14.15
N ALA A 213 6.01 5.53 -15.27
CA ALA A 213 6.28 6.95 -15.48
C ALA A 213 5.51 7.81 -14.47
N ARG A 214 4.23 7.49 -14.21
CA ARG A 214 3.42 8.26 -13.27
C ARG A 214 3.86 8.05 -11.83
N ALA A 215 4.07 6.82 -11.40
CA ALA A 215 4.53 6.52 -10.05
C ALA A 215 5.92 7.09 -9.76
N GLY A 216 6.81 7.15 -10.77
CA GLY A 216 8.16 7.68 -10.60
C GLY A 216 8.27 9.21 -10.74
N ASN A 217 7.35 9.85 -11.48
CA ASN A 217 7.50 11.26 -11.86
C ASN A 217 6.45 12.20 -11.24
N GLU A 218 5.26 11.68 -10.86
CA GLU A 218 4.15 12.51 -10.35
C GLU A 218 3.86 12.25 -8.86
N ILE A 219 4.66 11.41 -8.23
CA ILE A 219 4.67 11.17 -6.79
C ILE A 219 6.00 11.69 -6.23
N ASP A 220 5.96 12.34 -5.07
CA ASP A 220 7.21 12.75 -4.41
C ASP A 220 7.95 11.51 -3.87
N MET A 221 9.10 11.24 -4.44
CA MET A 221 9.99 10.14 -4.08
C MET A 221 11.07 10.54 -3.08
N SER A 222 10.95 11.71 -2.45
CA SER A 222 11.78 12.09 -1.32
C SER A 222 11.34 11.36 -0.04
N GLY A 223 12.25 11.27 0.92
CA GLY A 223 11.95 10.65 2.22
C GLY A 223 11.90 9.12 2.22
N THR A 224 11.71 8.57 3.41
CA THR A 224 11.77 7.12 3.65
C THR A 224 10.49 6.37 3.24
N ALA A 225 9.35 7.09 3.13
CA ALA A 225 8.07 6.50 2.74
C ALA A 225 7.87 6.39 1.21
N ARG A 226 8.86 6.79 0.39
CA ARG A 226 8.76 6.77 -1.08
C ARG A 226 8.32 5.43 -1.66
N GLY A 227 8.81 4.31 -1.10
CA GLY A 227 8.45 2.97 -1.55
C GLY A 227 6.96 2.69 -1.35
N MET A 228 6.38 3.11 -0.22
CA MET A 228 4.95 2.97 0.04
C MET A 228 4.12 3.76 -0.99
N PHE A 229 4.45 5.02 -1.25
CA PHE A 229 3.71 5.84 -2.20
C PHE A 229 3.82 5.33 -3.64
N TYR A 230 5.02 4.87 -4.03
CA TYR A 230 5.24 4.25 -5.35
C TYR A 230 4.36 3.01 -5.55
N GLU A 231 4.43 2.06 -4.61
CA GLU A 231 3.66 0.81 -4.67
C GLU A 231 2.15 1.06 -4.61
N GLN A 232 1.70 2.02 -3.81
CA GLN A 232 0.30 2.40 -3.71
C GLN A 232 -0.21 2.97 -5.03
N GLU A 233 0.58 3.81 -5.71
CA GLU A 233 0.22 4.37 -7.00
C GLU A 233 0.16 3.29 -8.08
N MET A 234 1.17 2.40 -8.14
CA MET A 234 1.18 1.26 -9.06
C MET A 234 -0.04 0.36 -8.87
N ASP A 235 -0.42 0.05 -7.62
CA ASP A 235 -1.60 -0.76 -7.31
C ASP A 235 -2.90 -0.07 -7.73
N THR A 236 -3.00 1.24 -7.51
CA THR A 236 -4.15 2.07 -7.90
C THR A 236 -4.32 2.08 -9.42
N LEU A 237 -3.24 2.28 -10.18
CA LEU A 237 -3.28 2.31 -11.63
C LEU A 237 -3.64 0.93 -12.22
N ALA A 238 -3.04 -0.13 -11.70
CA ALA A 238 -3.36 -1.50 -12.12
C ALA A 238 -4.83 -1.88 -11.80
N ALA A 239 -5.39 -1.39 -10.70
CA ALA A 239 -6.81 -1.55 -10.38
C ALA A 239 -7.69 -0.75 -11.36
N GLN A 240 -7.32 0.48 -11.69
CA GLN A 240 -8.02 1.32 -12.66
C GLN A 240 -8.02 0.70 -14.07
N PHE A 241 -6.93 0.05 -14.47
CA PHE A 241 -6.86 -0.68 -15.73
C PHE A 241 -7.92 -1.78 -15.80
N LEU A 242 -8.04 -2.62 -14.77
CA LEU A 242 -9.09 -3.65 -14.72
C LEU A 242 -10.51 -3.03 -14.74
N ILE A 243 -10.72 -1.93 -13.99
CA ILE A 243 -12.00 -1.21 -14.00
C ILE A 243 -12.32 -0.73 -15.42
N ASN A 244 -11.37 -0.20 -16.16
CA ASN A 244 -11.58 0.26 -17.53
C ASN A 244 -11.92 -0.92 -18.47
N LEU A 245 -11.22 -2.06 -18.38
CA LEU A 245 -11.58 -3.26 -19.13
C LEU A 245 -13.03 -3.67 -18.91
N GLN A 246 -13.42 -3.74 -17.63
CA GLN A 246 -14.79 -4.15 -17.25
C GLN A 246 -15.84 -3.15 -17.69
N ARG A 247 -15.57 -1.85 -17.59
CA ARG A 247 -16.50 -0.80 -18.01
C ARG A 247 -16.71 -0.80 -19.52
N PHE A 248 -15.64 -0.97 -20.31
CA PHE A 248 -15.76 -1.04 -21.76
C PHE A 248 -16.48 -2.32 -22.20
N HIS A 249 -16.17 -3.44 -21.57
CA HIS A 249 -16.89 -4.71 -21.83
C HIS A 249 -18.40 -4.56 -21.55
N LYS A 250 -18.78 -3.95 -20.43
CA LYS A 250 -20.17 -3.75 -20.03
C LYS A 250 -20.85 -2.55 -20.71
N GLN A 251 -20.15 -1.80 -21.57
CA GLN A 251 -20.61 -0.55 -22.15
C GLN A 251 -21.01 0.52 -21.09
N ASP A 252 -20.45 0.40 -19.88
CA ASP A 252 -20.69 1.31 -18.76
C ASP A 252 -19.78 2.54 -18.83
N VAL A 253 -19.85 3.26 -19.94
CA VAL A 253 -19.15 4.54 -20.13
C VAL A 253 -20.10 5.57 -20.70
N PRO A 254 -20.02 6.84 -20.26
CA PRO A 254 -20.83 7.90 -20.82
C PRO A 254 -20.60 8.05 -22.32
N VAL A 255 -21.66 8.03 -23.10
CA VAL A 255 -21.58 8.33 -24.54
C VAL A 255 -21.04 9.75 -24.70
N ALA A 256 -20.04 9.92 -25.55
CA ALA A 256 -19.44 11.21 -25.82
C ALA A 256 -19.51 11.53 -27.32
N THR A 257 -19.79 12.80 -27.62
CA THR A 257 -19.73 13.37 -28.97
C THR A 257 -18.30 13.88 -29.27
N ALA A 258 -18.02 14.20 -30.52
CA ALA A 258 -16.77 14.84 -30.89
C ALA A 258 -16.57 16.20 -30.18
N ALA A 259 -17.65 16.95 -29.96
CA ALA A 259 -17.60 18.22 -29.22
C ALA A 259 -17.25 18.02 -27.73
N ASP A 260 -17.80 16.94 -27.10
CA ASP A 260 -17.45 16.59 -25.72
C ASP A 260 -15.98 16.20 -25.61
N LEU A 261 -15.47 15.40 -26.57
CA LEU A 261 -14.07 14.99 -26.61
C LEU A 261 -13.15 16.22 -26.75
N GLN A 262 -13.44 17.13 -27.67
CA GLN A 262 -12.69 18.38 -27.86
C GLN A 262 -12.70 19.24 -26.59
N THR A 263 -13.85 19.33 -25.92
CA THR A 263 -13.97 20.09 -24.67
C THR A 263 -13.11 19.47 -23.57
N LEU A 264 -13.11 18.16 -23.42
CA LEU A 264 -12.32 17.44 -22.42
C LEU A 264 -10.82 17.58 -22.71
N ASP A 265 -10.41 17.43 -23.97
CA ASP A 265 -9.02 17.60 -24.42
C ASP A 265 -8.54 19.04 -24.15
N GLY A 266 -9.36 20.05 -24.44
CA GLY A 266 -9.08 21.42 -24.10
C GLY A 266 -8.88 21.65 -22.60
N LYS A 267 -9.69 21.03 -21.74
CA LYS A 267 -9.54 21.09 -20.27
C LYS A 267 -8.25 20.41 -19.81
N LEU A 268 -7.93 19.23 -20.34
CA LEU A 268 -6.69 18.52 -20.02
C LEU A 268 -5.47 19.33 -20.41
N ASN A 269 -5.44 19.86 -21.65
CA ASN A 269 -4.37 20.72 -22.13
C ASN A 269 -4.22 21.98 -21.27
N ALA A 270 -5.32 22.61 -20.85
CA ALA A 270 -5.27 23.76 -19.96
C ALA A 270 -4.67 23.42 -18.57
N ALA A 271 -5.08 22.29 -17.98
CA ALA A 271 -4.51 21.81 -16.71
C ALA A 271 -3.00 21.52 -16.83
N TYR A 272 -2.59 20.84 -17.91
CA TYR A 272 -1.18 20.60 -18.20
C TYR A 272 -0.39 21.89 -18.35
N GLN A 273 -0.89 22.84 -19.16
CA GLN A 273 -0.24 24.15 -19.36
C GLN A 273 -0.14 24.96 -18.06
N GLN A 274 -1.11 24.84 -17.18
CA GLN A 274 -1.07 25.48 -15.87
C GLN A 274 0.08 24.92 -15.00
N LEU A 275 0.25 23.60 -14.98
CA LEU A 275 1.39 22.96 -14.31
C LEU A 275 2.73 23.42 -14.90
N MET A 276 2.85 23.46 -16.22
CA MET A 276 4.09 23.86 -16.89
C MET A 276 4.45 25.35 -16.69
N LYS A 277 3.53 26.20 -16.23
CA LYS A 277 3.76 27.60 -15.89
C LYS A 277 4.24 27.83 -14.46
N VAL A 278 4.29 26.79 -13.62
CA VAL A 278 4.85 26.88 -12.27
C VAL A 278 6.29 27.37 -12.37
N PRO A 279 6.68 28.43 -11.62
CA PRO A 279 8.04 28.98 -11.68
C PRO A 279 9.10 27.93 -11.31
N ALA A 280 10.26 28.00 -11.98
CA ALA A 280 11.36 27.04 -11.75
C ALA A 280 11.79 26.96 -10.28
N SER A 281 11.79 28.10 -9.56
CA SER A 281 12.11 28.17 -8.13
C SER A 281 11.13 27.42 -7.24
N LYS A 282 9.89 27.21 -7.68
CA LYS A 282 8.88 26.49 -6.91
C LYS A 282 9.01 24.97 -6.99
N TRP A 283 9.66 24.46 -8.04
CA TRP A 283 9.82 23.01 -8.19
C TRP A 283 10.77 22.39 -7.16
N GLU A 284 11.59 23.22 -6.49
CA GLU A 284 12.43 22.75 -5.37
C GLU A 284 11.59 22.36 -4.15
N ASP A 285 10.43 23.00 -3.96
CA ASP A 285 9.51 22.73 -2.84
C ASP A 285 8.75 21.42 -3.00
N TYR A 286 8.75 20.83 -4.21
CA TYR A 286 7.94 19.65 -4.54
C TYR A 286 8.75 18.34 -4.63
N GLY A 287 9.86 18.30 -3.91
CA GLY A 287 10.70 17.11 -3.80
C GLY A 287 11.25 16.64 -5.15
N THR A 288 10.91 15.41 -5.53
CA THR A 288 11.39 14.79 -6.77
C THR A 288 10.52 15.10 -8.00
N ILE A 289 9.35 15.70 -7.82
CA ILE A 289 8.45 16.03 -8.93
C ILE A 289 9.04 17.18 -9.74
N LYS A 290 9.23 16.98 -11.04
CA LYS A 290 9.82 17.97 -11.95
C LYS A 290 9.03 18.07 -13.26
N PRO A 291 9.06 19.22 -13.95
CA PRO A 291 8.35 19.39 -15.22
C PRO A 291 8.74 18.38 -16.29
N GLU A 292 9.99 17.95 -16.32
CA GLU A 292 10.51 16.95 -17.25
C GLU A 292 9.82 15.59 -17.06
N GLY A 293 9.67 15.16 -15.81
CA GLY A 293 8.97 13.92 -15.45
C GLY A 293 7.49 13.98 -15.83
N ILE A 294 6.81 15.10 -15.57
CA ILE A 294 5.41 15.30 -15.99
C ILE A 294 5.26 15.18 -17.52
N ARG A 295 6.20 15.78 -18.29
CA ARG A 295 6.20 15.65 -19.75
C ARG A 295 6.44 14.22 -20.22
N GLU A 296 7.28 13.48 -19.53
CA GLU A 296 7.53 12.06 -19.81
C GLU A 296 6.28 11.22 -19.55
N THR A 297 5.64 11.42 -18.40
CA THR A 297 4.38 10.76 -18.05
C THR A 297 3.29 11.06 -19.09
N GLU A 298 3.17 12.32 -19.53
CA GLU A 298 2.18 12.69 -20.54
C GLU A 298 2.42 12.00 -21.87
N ARG A 299 3.69 11.88 -22.30
CA ARG A 299 4.03 11.11 -23.52
C ARG A 299 3.70 9.64 -23.40
N ALA A 300 3.90 9.03 -22.21
CA ALA A 300 3.52 7.65 -21.95
C ALA A 300 1.99 7.50 -21.97
N TRP A 301 1.26 8.45 -21.36
CA TRP A 301 -0.20 8.46 -21.38
C TRP A 301 -0.78 8.57 -22.79
N LEU A 302 -0.26 9.42 -23.66
CA LEU A 302 -0.71 9.51 -25.05
C LEU A 302 -0.57 8.18 -25.79
N LYS A 303 0.56 7.47 -25.60
CA LYS A 303 0.76 6.13 -26.16
C LYS A 303 -0.25 5.12 -25.62
N LEU A 304 -0.58 5.22 -24.33
CA LEU A 304 -1.58 4.39 -23.68
C LEU A 304 -2.97 4.61 -24.29
N VAL A 305 -3.39 5.88 -24.47
CA VAL A 305 -4.69 6.21 -25.08
C VAL A 305 -4.80 5.65 -26.49
N ASP A 306 -3.73 5.74 -27.28
CA ASP A 306 -3.71 5.18 -28.64
C ASP A 306 -3.71 3.65 -28.64
N ALA A 307 -3.06 3.02 -27.68
CA ALA A 307 -3.11 1.56 -27.51
C ALA A 307 -4.51 1.10 -27.11
N TRP A 308 -5.18 1.83 -26.20
CA TRP A 308 -6.57 1.61 -25.83
C TRP A 308 -7.52 1.77 -26.99
N ALA A 309 -7.35 2.81 -27.83
CA ALA A 309 -8.20 3.05 -29.00
C ALA A 309 -8.11 1.88 -30.00
N ARG A 310 -6.89 1.43 -30.31
CA ARG A 310 -6.69 0.26 -31.21
C ARG A 310 -7.26 -1.03 -30.62
N PHE A 311 -6.98 -1.31 -29.36
CA PHE A 311 -7.51 -2.48 -28.68
C PHE A 311 -9.03 -2.44 -28.56
N GLY A 312 -9.60 -1.29 -28.15
CA GLY A 312 -11.02 -1.12 -27.95
C GLY A 312 -11.83 -1.23 -29.25
N HIS A 313 -11.28 -0.80 -30.37
CA HIS A 313 -11.91 -0.97 -31.69
C HIS A 313 -12.18 -2.45 -32.02
N GLU A 314 -11.23 -3.33 -31.71
CA GLU A 314 -11.37 -4.76 -31.96
C GLU A 314 -12.11 -5.50 -30.84
N ALA A 315 -11.85 -5.13 -29.59
CA ALA A 315 -12.39 -5.83 -28.42
C ALA A 315 -13.81 -5.42 -28.07
N TYR A 316 -14.14 -4.14 -28.27
CA TYR A 316 -15.39 -3.51 -27.83
C TYR A 316 -16.03 -2.64 -28.92
N PRO A 317 -16.37 -3.20 -30.10
CA PRO A 317 -16.85 -2.43 -31.25
C PRO A 317 -18.15 -1.65 -30.99
N GLN A 318 -18.88 -2.01 -29.93
CA GLN A 318 -20.09 -1.31 -29.48
C GLN A 318 -19.79 -0.02 -28.69
N VAL A 319 -18.55 0.19 -28.24
CA VAL A 319 -18.11 1.42 -27.58
C VAL A 319 -17.42 2.30 -28.61
N SER A 320 -17.95 3.50 -28.88
CA SER A 320 -17.30 4.40 -29.83
C SER A 320 -15.93 4.81 -29.34
N GLU A 321 -14.97 4.94 -30.28
CA GLU A 321 -13.61 5.43 -29.95
C GLU A 321 -13.66 6.78 -29.23
N THR A 322 -14.60 7.65 -29.61
CA THR A 322 -14.81 8.95 -28.98
C THR A 322 -15.17 8.80 -27.49
N SER A 323 -16.08 7.88 -27.17
CA SER A 323 -16.48 7.62 -25.76
C SER A 323 -15.33 6.99 -24.96
N LEU A 324 -14.58 6.06 -25.57
CA LEU A 324 -13.42 5.44 -24.96
C LEU A 324 -12.35 6.49 -24.62
N ARG A 325 -11.93 7.30 -25.60
CA ARG A 325 -10.97 8.38 -25.41
C ARG A 325 -11.44 9.39 -24.36
N ALA A 326 -12.71 9.79 -24.41
CA ALA A 326 -13.30 10.72 -23.46
C ALA A 326 -13.21 10.19 -22.02
N GLN A 327 -13.43 8.88 -21.82
CA GLN A 327 -13.28 8.25 -20.50
C GLN A 327 -11.83 8.32 -19.99
N LEU A 328 -10.86 8.01 -20.81
CA LEU A 328 -9.45 8.06 -20.45
C LEU A 328 -8.98 9.49 -20.17
N ILE A 329 -9.43 10.47 -20.96
CA ILE A 329 -9.13 11.89 -20.74
C ILE A 329 -9.74 12.38 -19.40
N ARG A 330 -10.96 11.96 -19.03
CA ARG A 330 -11.54 12.31 -17.71
C ARG A 330 -10.68 11.83 -16.56
N LEU A 331 -10.17 10.60 -16.65
CA LEU A 331 -9.27 10.04 -15.63
C LEU A 331 -7.96 10.84 -15.55
N ARG A 332 -7.35 11.13 -16.69
CA ARG A 332 -6.10 11.91 -16.73
C ARG A 332 -6.30 13.35 -16.26
N LEU A 333 -7.39 13.99 -16.64
CA LEU A 333 -7.73 15.33 -16.18
C LEU A 333 -7.87 15.38 -14.65
N HIS A 334 -8.53 14.39 -14.05
CA HIS A 334 -8.63 14.29 -12.60
C HIS A 334 -7.24 14.14 -11.94
N GLN A 335 -6.36 13.32 -12.52
CA GLN A 335 -4.98 13.14 -12.02
C GLN A 335 -4.19 14.44 -12.10
N MET A 336 -4.26 15.16 -13.24
CA MET A 336 -3.59 16.47 -13.41
C MET A 336 -4.11 17.54 -12.45
N GLN A 337 -5.42 17.57 -12.22
CA GLN A 337 -6.03 18.51 -11.26
C GLN A 337 -5.61 18.20 -9.82
N SER A 338 -5.52 16.93 -9.47
CA SER A 338 -5.05 16.48 -8.15
C SER A 338 -3.58 16.87 -7.94
N LEU A 339 -2.74 16.65 -8.95
CA LEU A 339 -1.34 17.07 -8.94
C LEU A 339 -1.23 18.59 -8.79
N ALA A 340 -1.97 19.36 -9.60
CA ALA A 340 -1.96 20.82 -9.52
C ALA A 340 -2.42 21.35 -8.14
N LYS A 341 -3.42 20.70 -7.54
CA LYS A 341 -3.88 21.04 -6.19
C LYS A 341 -2.80 20.77 -5.13
N MET A 342 -2.13 19.64 -5.22
CA MET A 342 -1.04 19.28 -4.31
C MET A 342 0.12 20.28 -4.40
N LEU A 343 0.46 20.71 -5.62
CA LEU A 343 1.53 21.68 -5.87
C LEU A 343 1.12 23.16 -5.55
N ALA A 344 -0.12 23.41 -5.19
CA ALA A 344 -0.61 24.75 -4.83
C ALA A 344 -0.66 24.98 -3.30
N THR A 345 -0.49 23.92 -2.52
CA THR A 345 -0.46 23.93 -1.04
C THR A 345 0.95 24.03 -0.51
#